data_4495781e9cbb5e9743f4fcb4ac5ab647
#
_entry.id   4495781e9cbb5e9743f4fcb4ac5ab647
#
_cell.length_a   1.000
_cell.length_b   1.000
_cell.length_c   1.000
_cell.angle_alpha   90.00
_cell.angle_beta   90.00
_cell.angle_gamma   90.00
#
_symmetry.space_group_name_H-M   'P 1'
#
loop_
_entity.id
_entity.type
_entity.pdbx_description
1 polymer ?
#
loop_
_entity_poly.entity_id
_entity_poly.type
_entity_poly.pdbx_seq_one_letter_code
_entity_poly.pdbx_strand_id
1 'polypeptide(L)'
;MADFQKNAAMAERDFDLPDMAATAALAVHLGPLLQAGDVVALFGGLGAGKTAFARALIHALQAPLGIVEEVPSPTFSLVQQYQIGQLGLWHFDLYRLTAPDETWELGLEEAFATGVSLVEWPERLGPLLPADRLEIYLEIPADAGFEDTRRCMRLVGYGSWVKRMQNV
;
A
#
# COMPACT_ATOMS: atom_id res chain seq x y z
N MET A 1 -22.57 -19.14 -11.68
CA MET A 1 -21.27 -19.31 -11.00
C MET A 1 -20.69 -17.94 -10.69
N ALA A 2 -21.23 -17.28 -9.73
CA ALA A 2 -20.70 -16.02 -9.21
C ALA A 2 -21.31 -15.89 -7.82
N ASP A 3 -20.55 -16.14 -6.78
CA ASP A 3 -20.86 -15.65 -5.42
C ASP A 3 -19.94 -16.26 -4.36
N PHE A 4 -18.63 -16.32 -4.63
CA PHE A 4 -17.65 -16.71 -3.58
C PHE A 4 -16.91 -15.53 -2.92
N GLN A 5 -17.29 -14.26 -3.20
CA GLN A 5 -16.65 -13.09 -2.59
C GLN A 5 -17.55 -12.27 -1.65
N LYS A 6 -18.73 -12.76 -1.32
CA LYS A 6 -19.71 -12.01 -0.52
C LYS A 6 -19.83 -12.53 0.90
N ASN A 7 -18.76 -12.54 1.72
CA ASN A 7 -18.88 -12.54 3.20
C ASN A 7 -17.52 -12.58 3.94
N ALA A 8 -16.44 -12.07 3.41
CA ALA A 8 -15.30 -11.76 4.27
C ALA A 8 -15.69 -10.54 5.10
N ALA A 9 -15.67 -10.66 6.43
CA ALA A 9 -15.79 -9.50 7.29
C ALA A 9 -14.74 -8.47 6.87
N MET A 10 -15.13 -7.21 6.68
CA MET A 10 -14.23 -6.11 6.35
C MET A 10 -14.46 -4.95 7.29
N ALA A 11 -13.44 -4.12 7.49
CA ALA A 11 -13.51 -2.88 8.22
C ALA A 11 -13.12 -1.75 7.29
N GLU A 12 -13.84 -0.63 7.34
CA GLU A 12 -13.59 0.53 6.48
C GLU A 12 -13.36 1.79 7.30
N ARG A 13 -12.51 2.67 6.78
CA ARG A 13 -12.26 4.02 7.29
C ARG A 13 -12.03 4.98 6.14
N ASP A 14 -12.66 6.14 6.20
CA ASP A 14 -12.48 7.23 5.24
C ASP A 14 -11.71 8.38 5.89
N PHE A 15 -10.82 9.01 5.12
CA PHE A 15 -10.00 10.15 5.53
C PHE A 15 -9.99 11.22 4.47
N ASP A 16 -10.23 12.46 4.88
CA ASP A 16 -9.96 13.64 4.08
C ASP A 16 -8.58 14.18 4.47
N LEU A 17 -7.66 14.14 3.54
CA LEU A 17 -6.26 14.55 3.73
C LEU A 17 -6.06 15.92 3.07
N PRO A 18 -6.01 17.01 3.87
CA PRO A 18 -5.95 18.36 3.34
C PRO A 18 -4.63 18.69 2.64
N ASP A 19 -3.57 17.95 2.93
CA ASP A 19 -2.25 18.19 2.37
C ASP A 19 -1.33 16.96 2.49
N MET A 20 -0.10 17.10 2.01
CA MET A 20 0.92 16.06 2.09
C MET A 20 1.34 15.74 3.54
N ALA A 21 1.26 16.71 4.46
CA ALA A 21 1.60 16.47 5.86
C ALA A 21 0.57 15.56 6.53
N ALA A 22 -0.72 15.74 6.22
CA ALA A 22 -1.78 14.85 6.67
C ALA A 22 -1.61 13.43 6.13
N THR A 23 -1.21 13.30 4.86
CA THR A 23 -0.88 12.00 4.24
C THR A 23 0.28 11.33 4.98
N ALA A 24 1.34 12.06 5.28
CA ALA A 24 2.48 11.55 6.03
C ALA A 24 2.11 11.17 7.49
N ALA A 25 1.26 11.96 8.15
CA ALA A 25 0.78 11.66 9.49
C ALA A 25 -0.02 10.34 9.55
N LEU A 26 -0.86 10.07 8.55
CA LEU A 26 -1.57 8.81 8.45
C LEU A 26 -0.60 7.63 8.24
N ALA A 27 0.43 7.80 7.42
CA ALA A 27 1.48 6.81 7.25
C ALA A 27 2.23 6.50 8.55
N VAL A 28 2.53 7.53 9.36
CA VAL A 28 3.13 7.36 10.71
C VAL A 28 2.21 6.57 11.64
N HIS A 29 0.90 6.74 11.52
CA HIS A 29 -0.08 6.01 12.32
C HIS A 29 -0.20 4.54 11.91
N LEU A 30 -0.13 4.26 10.60
CA LEU A 30 -0.25 2.92 10.03
C LEU A 30 1.04 2.09 10.20
N GLY A 31 2.21 2.71 10.13
CA GLY A 31 3.49 2.03 10.18
C GLY A 31 3.63 1.02 11.32
N PRO A 32 3.38 1.40 12.59
CA PRO A 32 3.48 0.49 13.74
C PRO A 32 2.52 -0.71 13.71
N LEU A 33 1.49 -0.65 12.88
CA LEU A 33 0.51 -1.74 12.74
C LEU A 33 0.97 -2.81 11.73
N LEU A 34 1.98 -2.50 10.92
CA LEU A 34 2.51 -3.41 9.91
C LEU A 34 3.38 -4.49 10.53
N GLN A 35 3.25 -5.70 10.00
CA GLN A 35 4.04 -6.87 10.41
C GLN A 35 4.37 -7.75 9.21
N ALA A 36 5.35 -8.63 9.38
CA ALA A 36 5.74 -9.57 8.31
C ALA A 36 4.53 -10.39 7.84
N GLY A 37 4.41 -10.53 6.51
CA GLY A 37 3.28 -11.17 5.84
C GLY A 37 2.16 -10.22 5.44
N ASP A 38 2.23 -8.93 5.83
CA ASP A 38 1.20 -7.96 5.43
C ASP A 38 1.32 -7.55 3.97
N VAL A 39 0.17 -7.47 3.32
CA VAL A 39 0.03 -6.90 1.98
C VAL A 39 -0.82 -5.64 2.04
N VAL A 40 -0.23 -4.52 1.62
CA VAL A 40 -0.90 -3.22 1.50
C VAL A 40 -1.08 -2.93 0.01
N ALA A 41 -2.31 -2.99 -0.45
CA ALA A 41 -2.69 -2.79 -1.84
C ALA A 41 -3.13 -1.34 -2.07
N LEU A 42 -2.37 -0.60 -2.91
CA LEU A 42 -2.57 0.83 -3.16
C LEU A 42 -3.30 1.03 -4.49
N PHE A 43 -4.57 1.36 -4.41
CA PHE A 43 -5.44 1.66 -5.53
C PHE A 43 -5.53 3.17 -5.78
N GLY A 44 -5.76 3.54 -7.02
CA GLY A 44 -5.95 4.94 -7.41
C GLY A 44 -5.41 5.20 -8.81
N GLY A 45 -5.93 6.23 -9.45
CA GLY A 45 -5.49 6.66 -10.77
C GLY A 45 -4.05 7.15 -10.81
N LEU A 46 -3.59 7.47 -12.01
CA LEU A 46 -2.28 8.08 -12.20
C LEU A 46 -2.23 9.44 -11.47
N GLY A 47 -1.17 9.70 -10.72
CA GLY A 47 -1.03 10.93 -9.93
C GLY A 47 -1.85 10.99 -8.63
N ALA A 48 -2.61 9.95 -8.28
CA ALA A 48 -3.40 9.91 -7.06
C ALA A 48 -2.57 9.99 -5.76
N GLY A 49 -1.26 9.68 -5.82
CA GLY A 49 -0.36 9.76 -4.68
C GLY A 49 0.05 8.43 -4.09
N LYS A 50 -0.17 7.31 -4.79
CA LYS A 50 0.21 5.96 -4.33
C LYS A 50 1.68 5.87 -3.94
N THR A 51 2.58 6.28 -4.83
CA THR A 51 4.03 6.28 -4.56
C THR A 51 4.41 7.24 -3.44
N ALA A 52 3.77 8.40 -3.36
CA ALA A 52 4.01 9.36 -2.27
C ALA A 52 3.60 8.77 -0.91
N PHE A 53 2.46 8.07 -0.85
CA PHE A 53 2.02 7.40 0.36
C PHE A 53 2.91 6.23 0.73
N ALA A 54 3.29 5.38 -0.23
CA ALA A 54 4.23 4.27 0.00
C ALA A 54 5.57 4.78 0.55
N ARG A 55 6.11 5.85 -0.03
CA ARG A 55 7.32 6.52 0.46
C ARG A 55 7.16 7.02 1.88
N ALA A 56 6.06 7.71 2.19
CA ALA A 56 5.77 8.19 3.55
C ALA A 56 5.71 7.05 4.56
N LEU A 57 5.12 5.91 4.18
CA LEU A 57 5.01 4.73 5.02
C LEU A 57 6.38 4.07 5.27
N ILE A 58 7.22 3.96 4.24
CA ILE A 58 8.60 3.46 4.38
C ILE A 58 9.40 4.38 5.31
N HIS A 59 9.36 5.69 5.10
CA HIS A 59 10.04 6.64 5.98
C HIS A 59 9.52 6.60 7.43
N ALA A 60 8.21 6.40 7.63
CA ALA A 60 7.63 6.25 8.97
C ALA A 60 8.17 5.01 9.71
N LEU A 61 8.43 3.92 8.99
CA LEU A 61 9.05 2.72 9.54
C LEU A 61 10.57 2.87 9.79
N GLN A 62 11.26 3.64 8.95
CA GLN A 62 12.70 3.88 9.04
C GLN A 62 13.06 4.87 10.15
N ALA A 63 12.25 5.90 10.37
CA ALA A 63 12.55 7.01 11.26
C ALA A 63 12.88 6.59 12.71
N PRO A 64 12.14 5.66 13.37
CA PRO A 64 12.48 5.21 14.73
C PRO A 64 13.86 4.52 14.84
N LEU A 65 14.39 4.01 13.73
CA LEU A 65 15.70 3.35 13.67
C LEU A 65 16.82 4.31 13.23
N GLY A 66 16.49 5.59 13.00
CA GLY A 66 17.46 6.57 12.50
C GLY A 66 17.94 6.31 11.08
N ILE A 67 17.20 5.51 10.30
CA ILE A 67 17.52 5.23 8.90
C ILE A 67 17.08 6.42 8.07
N VAL A 68 18.02 7.01 7.33
CA VAL A 68 17.78 8.09 6.36
C VAL A 68 18.21 7.57 5.00
N GLU A 69 17.26 7.12 4.22
CA GLU A 69 17.49 6.51 2.92
C GLU A 69 16.52 7.13 1.90
N GLU A 70 17.00 7.32 0.68
CA GLU A 70 16.15 7.74 -0.42
C GLU A 70 15.23 6.59 -0.82
N VAL A 71 13.94 6.90 -1.02
CA VAL A 71 12.93 5.93 -1.45
C VAL A 71 12.49 6.28 -2.88
N PRO A 72 13.18 5.74 -3.91
CA PRO A 72 12.81 5.99 -5.30
C PRO A 72 11.49 5.31 -5.67
N SER A 73 10.86 5.81 -6.75
CA SER A 73 9.71 5.14 -7.34
C SER A 73 10.15 3.86 -8.05
N PRO A 74 9.48 2.71 -7.85
CA PRO A 74 9.80 1.47 -8.53
C PRO A 74 9.17 1.36 -9.93
N THR A 75 8.70 2.46 -10.54
CA THR A 75 8.01 2.45 -11.84
C THR A 75 8.83 1.75 -12.94
N PHE A 76 10.16 1.88 -12.93
CA PHE A 76 11.05 1.27 -13.92
C PHE A 76 11.65 -0.06 -13.45
N SER A 77 12.00 -0.15 -12.16
CA SER A 77 12.56 -1.37 -11.57
C SER A 77 11.50 -2.41 -11.23
N LEU A 78 10.22 -2.03 -11.18
CA LEU A 78 9.04 -2.80 -10.80
C LEU A 78 9.01 -3.17 -9.32
N VAL A 79 10.14 -3.33 -8.66
CA VAL A 79 10.27 -3.63 -7.24
C VAL A 79 11.51 -2.95 -6.64
N GLN A 80 11.34 -2.43 -5.42
CA GLN A 80 12.43 -2.00 -4.54
C GLN A 80 12.31 -2.76 -3.22
N GLN A 81 13.45 -3.12 -2.64
CA GLN A 81 13.51 -3.84 -1.37
C GLN A 81 14.22 -3.01 -0.32
N TYR A 82 13.70 -3.06 0.91
CA TYR A 82 14.22 -2.35 2.06
C TYR A 82 14.39 -3.32 3.22
N GLN A 83 15.44 -3.13 4.00
CA GLN A 83 15.62 -3.82 5.27
C GLN A 83 15.47 -2.81 6.40
N ILE A 84 14.41 -2.91 7.17
CA ILE A 84 14.06 -2.00 8.26
C ILE A 84 14.15 -2.74 9.58
N GLY A 85 15.34 -2.72 10.20
CA GLY A 85 15.65 -3.58 11.31
C GLY A 85 15.60 -5.05 10.89
N GLN A 86 14.67 -5.82 11.48
CA GLN A 86 14.46 -7.23 11.10
C GLN A 86 13.29 -7.40 10.11
N LEU A 87 12.62 -6.31 9.74
CA LEU A 87 11.50 -6.34 8.83
C LEU A 87 11.98 -6.13 7.39
N GLY A 88 11.77 -7.11 6.53
CA GLY A 88 11.87 -6.95 5.08
C GLY A 88 10.65 -6.22 4.54
N LEU A 89 10.85 -5.29 3.63
CA LEU A 89 9.76 -4.58 2.96
C LEU A 89 10.03 -4.55 1.46
N TRP A 90 9.01 -4.87 0.69
CA TRP A 90 9.00 -4.78 -0.78
C TRP A 90 8.00 -3.73 -1.23
N HIS A 91 8.46 -2.87 -2.14
CA HIS A 91 7.61 -1.87 -2.77
C HIS A 91 7.52 -2.19 -4.26
N PHE A 92 6.34 -2.60 -4.71
CA PHE A 92 6.04 -2.97 -6.09
C PHE A 92 5.26 -1.86 -6.79
N ASP A 93 5.57 -1.62 -8.05
CA ASP A 93 4.75 -0.85 -8.99
C ASP A 93 4.45 -1.73 -10.21
N LEU A 94 3.22 -2.19 -10.30
CA LEU A 94 2.78 -3.15 -11.31
C LEU A 94 2.13 -2.49 -12.54
N TYR A 95 2.21 -1.16 -12.66
CA TYR A 95 1.56 -0.42 -13.76
C TYR A 95 1.88 -0.97 -15.14
N ARG A 96 3.14 -1.37 -15.36
CA ARG A 96 3.64 -1.85 -16.64
C ARG A 96 3.36 -3.31 -16.93
N LEU A 97 2.92 -4.08 -15.94
CA LEU A 97 2.62 -5.49 -16.15
C LEU A 97 1.36 -5.63 -17.02
N THR A 98 1.41 -6.54 -17.95
CA THR A 98 0.32 -6.85 -18.87
C THR A 98 -0.41 -8.14 -18.48
N ALA A 99 0.27 -9.04 -17.78
CA ALA A 99 -0.27 -10.31 -17.33
C ALA A 99 0.19 -10.64 -15.89
N PRO A 100 -0.64 -11.31 -15.07
CA PRO A 100 -0.28 -11.72 -13.73
C PRO A 100 0.96 -12.62 -13.66
N ASP A 101 1.19 -13.43 -14.70
CA ASP A 101 2.30 -14.38 -14.76
C ASP A 101 3.68 -13.68 -14.72
N GLU A 102 3.77 -12.44 -15.19
CA GLU A 102 5.00 -11.65 -15.13
C GLU A 102 5.45 -11.33 -13.69
N THR A 103 4.55 -11.48 -12.72
CA THR A 103 4.83 -11.20 -11.31
C THR A 103 5.72 -12.25 -10.64
N TRP A 104 5.79 -13.45 -11.18
CA TRP A 104 6.61 -14.53 -10.62
C TRP A 104 8.10 -14.17 -10.54
N GLU A 105 8.60 -13.46 -11.53
CA GLU A 105 10.00 -13.02 -11.60
C GLU A 105 10.33 -11.91 -10.59
N LEU A 106 9.31 -11.27 -10.01
CA LEU A 106 9.48 -10.16 -9.05
C LEU A 106 9.65 -10.63 -7.60
N GLY A 107 9.54 -11.93 -7.32
CA GLY A 107 9.69 -12.47 -5.97
C GLY A 107 8.47 -12.24 -5.06
N LEU A 108 7.26 -12.12 -5.62
CA LEU A 108 6.02 -11.86 -4.87
C LEU A 108 5.75 -12.92 -3.79
N GLU A 109 5.99 -14.20 -4.08
CA GLU A 109 5.74 -15.27 -3.11
C GLU A 109 6.60 -15.10 -1.85
N GLU A 110 7.88 -14.81 -2.01
CA GLU A 110 8.79 -14.53 -0.91
C GLU A 110 8.35 -13.29 -0.14
N ALA A 111 8.04 -12.21 -0.84
CA ALA A 111 7.61 -10.95 -0.25
C ALA A 111 6.35 -11.13 0.61
N PHE A 112 5.33 -11.83 0.08
CA PHE A 112 4.07 -12.08 0.79
C PHE A 112 4.23 -13.02 1.99
N ALA A 113 5.21 -13.92 1.94
CA ALA A 113 5.45 -14.87 3.02
C ALA A 113 6.30 -14.30 4.16
N THR A 114 7.24 -13.39 3.88
CA THR A 114 8.32 -13.07 4.81
C THR A 114 8.39 -11.61 5.24
N GLY A 115 7.74 -10.70 4.52
CA GLY A 115 7.85 -9.28 4.79
C GLY A 115 6.58 -8.49 4.59
N VAL A 116 6.70 -7.17 4.58
CA VAL A 116 5.62 -6.25 4.21
C VAL A 116 5.71 -5.99 2.72
N SER A 117 4.60 -6.08 2.03
CA SER A 117 4.50 -5.77 0.61
C SER A 117 3.59 -4.57 0.38
N LEU A 118 4.14 -3.48 -0.14
CA LEU A 118 3.40 -2.33 -0.65
C LEU A 118 3.25 -2.49 -2.15
N VAL A 119 2.03 -2.60 -2.64
CA VAL A 119 1.74 -2.92 -4.04
C VAL A 119 0.93 -1.80 -4.68
N GLU A 120 1.53 -1.05 -5.60
CA GLU A 120 0.83 -0.11 -6.47
C GLU A 120 0.26 -0.85 -7.68
N TRP A 121 -0.92 -0.46 -8.14
CA TRP A 121 -1.67 -1.10 -9.23
C TRP A 121 -1.98 -2.59 -8.93
N PRO A 122 -2.52 -2.89 -7.74
CA PRO A 122 -2.74 -4.27 -7.30
C PRO A 122 -3.76 -5.03 -8.15
N GLU A 123 -4.58 -4.34 -8.93
CA GLU A 123 -5.49 -4.94 -9.92
C GLU A 123 -4.76 -5.79 -10.97
N ARG A 124 -3.46 -5.53 -11.18
CA ARG A 124 -2.61 -6.35 -12.08
C ARG A 124 -2.35 -7.75 -11.53
N LEU A 125 -2.51 -7.95 -10.23
CA LEU A 125 -2.36 -9.27 -9.60
C LEU A 125 -3.58 -10.18 -9.85
N GLY A 126 -4.76 -9.61 -10.09
CA GLY A 126 -5.98 -10.39 -10.24
C GLY A 126 -6.16 -11.40 -9.10
N PRO A 127 -6.22 -12.71 -9.40
CA PRO A 127 -6.44 -13.75 -8.39
C PRO A 127 -5.23 -13.98 -7.45
N LEU A 128 -4.06 -13.44 -7.78
CA LEU A 128 -2.85 -13.55 -6.93
C LEU A 128 -2.86 -12.57 -5.75
N LEU A 129 -3.78 -11.60 -5.73
CA LEU A 129 -3.90 -10.68 -4.61
C LEU A 129 -4.40 -11.44 -3.37
N PRO A 130 -3.63 -11.44 -2.25
CA PRO A 130 -3.99 -12.20 -1.05
C PRO A 130 -5.34 -11.79 -0.45
N ALA A 131 -6.03 -12.77 0.13
CA ALA A 131 -7.31 -12.52 0.81
C ALA A 131 -7.13 -11.72 2.11
N ASP A 132 -6.05 -11.93 2.86
CA ASP A 132 -5.67 -11.13 4.03
C ASP A 132 -4.83 -9.95 3.56
N ARG A 133 -5.40 -8.74 3.62
CA ARG A 133 -4.75 -7.53 3.12
C ARG A 133 -5.38 -6.26 3.66
N LEU A 134 -4.64 -5.17 3.56
CA LEU A 134 -5.15 -3.80 3.67
C LEU A 134 -5.23 -3.18 2.27
N GLU A 135 -6.40 -2.76 1.85
CA GLU A 135 -6.58 -1.96 0.65
C GLU A 135 -6.64 -0.48 0.99
N ILE A 136 -5.94 0.33 0.23
CA ILE A 136 -5.92 1.78 0.36
C ILE A 136 -6.29 2.38 -0.99
N TYR A 137 -7.41 3.06 -1.02
CA TYR A 137 -7.91 3.77 -2.19
C TYR A 137 -7.58 5.25 -2.06
N LEU A 138 -6.80 5.78 -3.00
CA LEU A 138 -6.44 7.20 -3.06
C LEU A 138 -7.14 7.86 -4.23
N GLU A 139 -7.82 8.96 -3.95
CA GLU A 139 -8.53 9.74 -4.94
C GLU A 139 -8.16 11.23 -4.83
N ILE A 140 -8.05 11.87 -5.99
CA ILE A 140 -7.95 13.32 -6.09
C ILE A 140 -9.37 13.87 -5.99
N PRO A 141 -9.67 14.84 -5.07
CA PRO A 141 -11.00 15.44 -5.00
C PRO A 141 -11.43 16.01 -6.36
N ALA A 142 -12.70 15.86 -6.71
CA ALA A 142 -13.21 16.27 -8.02
C ALA A 142 -13.07 17.78 -8.30
N ASP A 143 -12.99 18.59 -7.24
CA ASP A 143 -12.80 20.06 -7.29
C ASP A 143 -11.33 20.48 -7.17
N ALA A 144 -10.39 19.53 -7.13
CA ALA A 144 -8.97 19.81 -6.97
C ALA A 144 -8.37 20.47 -8.21
N GLY A 145 -7.62 21.54 -7.99
CA GLY A 145 -6.81 22.19 -9.03
C GLY A 145 -5.48 21.47 -9.28
N PHE A 146 -4.73 21.95 -10.26
CA PHE A 146 -3.47 21.32 -10.71
C PHE A 146 -2.39 21.21 -9.61
N GLU A 147 -2.31 22.19 -8.72
CA GLU A 147 -1.35 22.21 -7.60
C GLU A 147 -1.94 21.69 -6.28
N ASP A 148 -3.15 21.17 -6.32
CA ASP A 148 -3.86 20.73 -5.12
C ASP A 148 -3.28 19.42 -4.59
N THR A 149 -2.87 19.44 -3.34
CA THR A 149 -2.30 18.28 -2.65
C THR A 149 -3.31 17.53 -1.77
N ARG A 150 -4.57 17.99 -1.73
CA ARG A 150 -5.65 17.30 -1.05
C ARG A 150 -5.87 15.91 -1.65
N ARG A 151 -6.19 14.95 -0.79
CA ARG A 151 -6.59 13.60 -1.20
C ARG A 151 -7.75 13.11 -0.35
N CYS A 152 -8.61 12.29 -0.95
CA CYS A 152 -9.52 11.43 -0.22
C CYS A 152 -8.90 10.04 -0.16
N MET A 153 -8.93 9.42 1.00
CA MET A 153 -8.38 8.09 1.18
C MET A 153 -9.39 7.20 1.89
N ARG A 154 -9.61 6.02 1.34
CA ARG A 154 -10.39 4.97 1.99
C ARG A 154 -9.50 3.77 2.27
N LEU A 155 -9.56 3.29 3.50
CA LEU A 155 -8.91 2.06 3.94
C LEU A 155 -9.95 0.96 4.07
N VAL A 156 -9.66 -0.23 3.54
CA VAL A 156 -10.50 -1.42 3.68
C VAL A 156 -9.63 -2.57 4.15
N GLY A 157 -9.87 -3.02 5.37
CA GLY A 157 -9.15 -4.14 5.99
C GLY A 157 -9.87 -5.46 5.81
N TYR A 158 -9.17 -6.47 5.31
CA TYR A 158 -9.64 -7.84 5.18
C TYR A 158 -8.83 -8.77 6.09
N GLY A 159 -9.44 -9.88 6.52
CA GLY A 159 -8.77 -10.88 7.34
C GLY A 159 -8.29 -10.31 8.67
N SER A 160 -7.00 -10.42 8.95
CA SER A 160 -6.38 -9.93 10.18
C SER A 160 -6.49 -8.40 10.35
N TRP A 161 -6.62 -7.67 9.25
CA TRP A 161 -6.76 -6.22 9.25
C TRP A 161 -8.10 -5.73 9.78
N VAL A 162 -9.16 -6.52 9.74
CA VAL A 162 -10.47 -6.13 10.31
C VAL A 162 -10.33 -5.71 11.77
N LYS A 163 -9.54 -6.45 12.56
CA LYS A 163 -9.30 -6.13 13.96
C LYS A 163 -8.30 -4.98 14.12
N ARG A 164 -7.24 -4.94 13.33
CA ARG A 164 -6.19 -3.92 13.42
C ARG A 164 -6.69 -2.53 13.02
N MET A 165 -7.67 -2.44 12.11
CA MET A 165 -8.32 -1.19 11.71
C MET A 165 -9.00 -0.44 12.86
N GLN A 166 -9.24 -1.08 14.00
CA GLN A 166 -9.76 -0.40 15.20
C GLN A 166 -8.76 0.59 15.81
N ASN A 167 -7.48 0.43 15.48
CA ASN A 167 -6.37 1.26 15.99
C ASN A 167 -5.87 2.31 14.98
N VAL A 168 -6.56 2.47 13.85
CA VAL A 168 -6.25 3.45 12.81
C VAL A 168 -7.01 4.75 13.01
#